data_ce630c6b029e66c8c15169abf13d6486
#
_entry.id   ce630c6b029e66c8c15169abf13d6486
#
_cell.length_a   1.000
_cell.length_b   1.000
_cell.length_c   1.000
_cell.angle_alpha   90.00
_cell.angle_beta   90.00
_cell.angle_gamma   90.00
#
_symmetry.space_group_name_H-M   'P 1'
#
loop_
_entity.id
_entity.type
_entity.pdbx_description
1 polymer ?
#
loop_
_entity_poly.entity_id
_entity_poly.type
_entity_poly.pdbx_seq_one_letter_code
_entity_poly.pdbx_strand_id
1 'polypeptide(L)'
;MKKLLYAVVTTVALFLLAALGFAKPNGHTKVHADTINDVVSSVNISKATGGDLTEPLGVWESFNVEANFVLPNGRVKAGDQTVIQLGDGFKVFETDTIDLLDPNGQKVATATVDDQRKIITVTYTDYPEKMANVTGKLRFFARVDHSVIKGNTTLDFTLSVDKTVISGGKVDYKGVNPGKYPP
;
A
#
# COMPACT_ATOMS: atom_id res chain seq x y z
N MET A 1 -0.21 -65.30 39.79
CA MET A 1 -0.04 -65.02 38.35
C MET A 1 -1.04 -63.97 37.83
N LYS A 2 -2.35 -63.98 38.21
CA LYS A 2 -3.32 -62.97 37.70
C LYS A 2 -3.04 -61.51 38.18
N LYS A 3 -2.50 -61.30 39.36
CA LYS A 3 -2.19 -59.94 39.89
C LYS A 3 -1.00 -59.29 39.23
N LEU A 4 -0.04 -60.05 38.71
CA LEU A 4 1.12 -59.49 38.00
C LEU A 4 0.77 -59.04 36.61
N LEU A 5 -0.21 -59.70 35.97
CA LEU A 5 -0.67 -59.36 34.64
C LEU A 5 -1.44 -58.01 34.57
N TYR A 6 -2.19 -57.72 35.65
CA TYR A 6 -2.92 -56.44 35.75
C TYR A 6 -1.99 -55.25 35.95
N ALA A 7 -0.89 -55.45 36.71
CA ALA A 7 0.10 -54.39 36.92
C ALA A 7 0.87 -54.02 35.65
N VAL A 8 1.17 -54.99 34.79
CA VAL A 8 1.86 -54.77 33.52
C VAL A 8 0.95 -54.11 32.51
N VAL A 9 -0.33 -54.50 32.47
CA VAL A 9 -1.31 -53.91 31.52
C VAL A 9 -1.61 -52.45 31.87
N THR A 10 -1.73 -52.11 33.17
CA THR A 10 -1.94 -50.73 33.62
C THR A 10 -0.76 -49.84 33.37
N THR A 11 0.47 -50.36 33.49
CA THR A 11 1.69 -49.56 33.23
C THR A 11 1.87 -49.26 31.75
N VAL A 12 1.56 -50.21 30.87
CA VAL A 12 1.62 -50.03 29.41
C VAL A 12 0.53 -49.06 28.94
N ALA A 13 -0.67 -49.14 29.54
CA ALA A 13 -1.74 -48.19 29.21
C ALA A 13 -1.42 -46.75 29.62
N LEU A 14 -0.74 -46.54 30.75
CA LEU A 14 -0.30 -45.20 31.17
C LEU A 14 0.81 -44.64 30.27
N PHE A 15 1.72 -45.46 29.74
CA PHE A 15 2.75 -45.02 28.84
C PHE A 15 2.23 -44.71 27.44
N LEU A 16 1.17 -45.38 26.97
CA LEU A 16 0.55 -45.07 25.69
C LEU A 16 -0.29 -43.75 25.72
N LEU A 17 -0.84 -43.38 26.87
CA LEU A 17 -1.53 -42.10 27.04
C LEU A 17 -0.56 -40.91 27.10
N ALA A 18 0.69 -41.12 27.57
CA ALA A 18 1.69 -40.06 27.61
C ALA A 18 2.31 -39.76 26.22
N ALA A 19 2.22 -40.69 25.28
CA ALA A 19 2.71 -40.49 23.89
C ALA A 19 1.72 -39.82 22.96
N LEU A 20 0.45 -39.64 23.35
CA LEU A 20 -0.58 -38.96 22.61
C LEU A 20 -0.81 -37.50 23.03
N GLY A 21 -0.09 -37.04 24.03
CA GLY A 21 -0.16 -35.68 24.52
C GLY A 21 0.96 -34.81 23.96
N PHE A 22 0.59 -33.74 23.30
CA PHE A 22 1.41 -32.63 22.81
C PHE A 22 1.96 -32.76 21.37
N ALA A 23 1.15 -33.22 20.42
CA ALA A 23 1.18 -32.55 19.14
C ALA A 23 0.65 -31.13 19.38
N LYS A 24 1.55 -30.15 19.60
CA LYS A 24 1.17 -28.73 19.47
C LYS A 24 0.49 -28.61 18.12
N PRO A 25 -0.76 -28.15 18.03
CA PRO A 25 -1.28 -27.75 16.74
C PRO A 25 -0.32 -26.64 16.29
N ASN A 26 0.48 -26.88 15.28
CA ASN A 26 1.06 -25.84 14.46
C ASN A 26 -0.14 -25.16 13.79
N GLY A 27 -0.85 -24.39 14.55
CA GLY A 27 -1.80 -23.43 14.06
C GLY A 27 -0.98 -22.40 13.30
N HIS A 28 -0.77 -22.64 12.02
CA HIS A 28 -0.58 -21.56 11.10
C HIS A 28 -1.89 -20.75 11.18
N THR A 29 -1.96 -19.84 12.14
CA THR A 29 -2.87 -18.71 12.04
C THR A 29 -2.51 -18.07 10.72
N LYS A 30 -3.36 -18.29 9.69
CA LYS A 30 -3.32 -17.45 8.50
C LYS A 30 -3.52 -16.06 9.05
N VAL A 31 -2.44 -15.28 9.09
CA VAL A 31 -2.53 -13.85 9.35
C VAL A 31 -3.35 -13.32 8.19
N HIS A 32 -4.62 -13.04 8.45
CA HIS A 32 -5.51 -12.44 7.47
C HIS A 32 -5.04 -10.99 7.38
N ALA A 33 -4.51 -10.60 6.23
CA ALA A 33 -4.19 -9.21 5.97
C ALA A 33 -5.51 -8.44 5.86
N ASP A 34 -5.71 -7.46 6.73
CA ASP A 34 -6.88 -6.61 6.70
C ASP A 34 -6.69 -5.44 5.73
N THR A 35 -7.80 -4.94 5.18
CA THR A 35 -7.78 -3.72 4.37
C THR A 35 -8.05 -2.51 5.26
N ILE A 36 -7.13 -1.56 5.25
CA ILE A 36 -7.19 -0.33 6.05
C ILE A 36 -7.48 0.85 5.11
N ASN A 37 -8.61 1.52 5.28
CA ASN A 37 -9.10 2.49 4.29
C ASN A 37 -9.05 3.96 4.74
N ASP A 38 -8.98 4.24 6.02
CA ASP A 38 -9.11 5.57 6.62
C ASP A 38 -7.75 6.16 7.07
N VAL A 39 -6.73 6.02 6.24
CA VAL A 39 -5.35 6.34 6.60
C VAL A 39 -4.69 7.44 5.77
N VAL A 40 -5.19 7.72 4.56
CA VAL A 40 -4.68 8.82 3.73
C VAL A 40 -5.36 10.11 4.15
N SER A 41 -4.61 11.03 4.72
CA SER A 41 -5.14 12.29 5.29
C SER A 41 -5.16 13.44 4.28
N SER A 42 -4.20 13.47 3.37
CA SER A 42 -4.10 14.49 2.33
C SER A 42 -3.22 14.03 1.19
N VAL A 43 -3.38 14.68 0.05
CA VAL A 43 -2.56 14.49 -1.16
C VAL A 43 -2.11 15.85 -1.63
N ASN A 44 -0.81 15.99 -1.92
CA ASN A 44 -0.22 17.20 -2.48
C ASN A 44 0.47 16.87 -3.79
N ILE A 45 0.39 17.78 -4.76
CA ILE A 45 1.12 17.69 -6.03
C ILE A 45 2.03 18.90 -6.19
N SER A 46 3.18 18.68 -6.83
CA SER A 46 4.18 19.72 -7.06
C SER A 46 4.98 19.43 -8.34
N LYS A 47 5.73 20.39 -8.83
CA LYS A 47 6.68 20.15 -9.93
C LYS A 47 7.65 19.03 -9.55
N ALA A 48 8.10 18.25 -10.53
CA ALA A 48 9.12 17.21 -10.31
C ALA A 48 10.42 17.78 -9.68
N THR A 49 10.72 19.04 -9.97
CA THR A 49 11.88 19.80 -9.43
C THR A 49 11.55 20.54 -8.13
N GLY A 50 10.35 20.44 -7.62
CA GLY A 50 9.84 21.16 -6.46
C GLY A 50 9.10 22.46 -6.83
N GLY A 51 8.27 22.96 -5.90
CA GLY A 51 7.43 24.13 -6.08
C GLY A 51 6.09 23.83 -6.74
N ASP A 52 5.21 24.83 -6.80
CA ASP A 52 3.85 24.68 -7.29
C ASP A 52 3.77 24.41 -8.80
N LEU A 53 2.74 23.66 -9.22
CA LEU A 53 2.39 23.44 -10.62
C LEU A 53 1.70 24.70 -11.17
N THR A 54 2.49 25.70 -11.56
CA THR A 54 1.99 26.99 -12.09
C THR A 54 1.89 27.02 -13.61
N GLU A 55 2.56 26.09 -14.29
CA GLU A 55 2.60 26.02 -15.75
C GLU A 55 1.99 24.70 -16.23
N PRO A 56 1.28 24.71 -17.38
CA PRO A 56 0.73 23.50 -17.96
C PRO A 56 1.82 22.48 -18.32
N LEU A 57 1.63 21.22 -17.92
CA LEU A 57 2.53 20.12 -18.21
C LEU A 57 2.54 19.74 -19.69
N GLY A 58 3.70 19.42 -20.21
CA GLY A 58 3.88 18.80 -21.52
C GLY A 58 3.59 17.30 -21.49
N VAL A 59 3.62 16.68 -22.70
CA VAL A 59 3.21 15.27 -22.91
C VAL A 59 4.03 14.28 -22.08
N TRP A 60 5.31 14.54 -21.87
CA TRP A 60 6.23 13.64 -21.16
C TRP A 60 6.62 14.14 -19.77
N GLU A 61 6.05 15.28 -19.39
CA GLU A 61 6.39 15.87 -18.09
C GLU A 61 5.68 15.14 -16.96
N SER A 62 6.45 14.83 -15.93
CA SER A 62 5.95 14.26 -14.68
C SER A 62 5.85 15.34 -13.61
N PHE A 63 5.05 15.06 -12.61
CA PHE A 63 4.92 15.85 -11.39
C PHE A 63 5.03 14.94 -10.17
N ASN A 64 5.45 15.50 -9.07
CA ASN A 64 5.58 14.79 -7.80
C ASN A 64 4.23 14.73 -7.09
N VAL A 65 3.92 13.57 -6.54
CA VAL A 65 2.77 13.32 -5.68
C VAL A 65 3.26 12.93 -4.29
N GLU A 66 2.74 13.57 -3.27
CA GLU A 66 2.96 13.21 -1.88
C GLU A 66 1.62 12.89 -1.22
N ALA A 67 1.38 11.62 -0.89
CA ALA A 67 0.24 11.19 -0.10
C ALA A 67 0.67 11.06 1.37
N ASN A 68 -0.03 11.77 2.26
CA ASN A 68 0.24 11.79 3.68
C ASN A 68 -0.65 10.77 4.39
N PHE A 69 -0.03 9.95 5.23
CA PHE A 69 -0.68 8.89 6.00
C PHE A 69 -0.70 9.22 7.48
N VAL A 70 -1.81 8.91 8.13
CA VAL A 70 -1.96 8.92 9.58
C VAL A 70 -2.56 7.58 9.98
N LEU A 71 -1.80 6.77 10.71
CA LEU A 71 -2.24 5.43 11.06
C LEU A 71 -2.90 5.40 12.43
N PRO A 72 -4.09 4.77 12.55
CA PRO A 72 -4.76 4.62 13.84
C PRO A 72 -3.97 3.64 14.74
N ASN A 73 -3.72 4.06 15.99
CA ASN A 73 -2.96 3.29 16.95
C ASN A 73 -3.57 1.89 17.18
N GLY A 74 -2.72 0.87 17.11
CA GLY A 74 -3.08 -0.52 17.43
C GLY A 74 -3.99 -1.21 16.41
N ARG A 75 -4.36 -0.54 15.30
CA ARG A 75 -5.23 -1.15 14.26
C ARG A 75 -4.46 -1.73 13.09
N VAL A 76 -3.32 -1.16 12.75
CA VAL A 76 -2.54 -1.55 11.57
C VAL A 76 -1.47 -2.56 11.97
N LYS A 77 -1.44 -3.70 11.30
CA LYS A 77 -0.53 -4.82 11.55
C LYS A 77 0.34 -5.11 10.35
N ALA A 78 1.40 -5.87 10.57
CA ALA A 78 2.24 -6.37 9.49
C ALA A 78 1.43 -7.18 8.48
N GLY A 79 1.56 -6.82 7.21
CA GLY A 79 0.84 -7.46 6.10
C GLY A 79 -0.51 -6.85 5.78
N ASP A 80 -1.09 -5.99 6.64
CA ASP A 80 -2.30 -5.23 6.31
C ASP A 80 -2.04 -4.34 5.10
N GLN A 81 -3.10 -4.00 4.39
CA GLN A 81 -2.98 -3.27 3.13
C GLN A 81 -3.92 -2.07 3.04
N THR A 82 -3.45 -1.05 2.32
CA THR A 82 -4.29 0.04 1.80
C THR A 82 -4.21 0.01 0.29
N VAL A 83 -5.37 -0.04 -0.37
CA VAL A 83 -5.48 -0.02 -1.82
C VAL A 83 -5.89 1.38 -2.26
N ILE A 84 -5.06 2.01 -3.08
CA ILE A 84 -5.26 3.36 -3.59
C ILE A 84 -5.51 3.28 -5.09
N GLN A 85 -6.62 3.85 -5.54
CA GLN A 85 -6.93 4.00 -6.95
C GLN A 85 -6.50 5.39 -7.42
N LEU A 86 -5.71 5.45 -8.48
CA LEU A 86 -5.34 6.69 -9.16
C LEU A 86 -6.52 7.20 -10.01
N GLY A 87 -6.75 8.50 -10.00
CA GLY A 87 -7.78 9.14 -10.80
C GLY A 87 -7.57 8.96 -12.30
N ASP A 88 -8.66 9.04 -13.06
CA ASP A 88 -8.64 8.88 -14.51
C ASP A 88 -7.79 9.97 -15.18
N GLY A 89 -7.15 9.59 -16.28
CA GLY A 89 -6.29 10.50 -17.04
C GLY A 89 -4.85 10.59 -16.56
N PHE A 90 -4.48 9.86 -15.50
CA PHE A 90 -3.11 9.84 -14.97
C PHE A 90 -2.48 8.45 -14.99
N LYS A 91 -1.15 8.42 -14.97
CA LYS A 91 -0.31 7.23 -14.79
C LYS A 91 0.74 7.46 -13.74
N VAL A 92 1.09 6.43 -12.99
CA VAL A 92 2.30 6.41 -12.17
C VAL A 92 3.49 6.14 -13.07
N PHE A 93 4.58 6.85 -12.86
CA PHE A 93 5.80 6.73 -13.68
C PHE A 93 6.89 5.88 -13.00
N GLU A 94 6.54 5.07 -12.04
CA GLU A 94 7.49 4.23 -11.33
C GLU A 94 7.16 2.76 -11.56
N THR A 95 8.20 1.94 -11.75
CA THR A 95 8.09 0.50 -12.01
C THR A 95 8.49 -0.33 -10.79
N ASP A 96 9.17 0.30 -9.82
CA ASP A 96 9.68 -0.36 -8.63
C ASP A 96 8.77 -0.16 -7.42
N THR A 97 9.13 -0.83 -6.33
CA THR A 97 8.47 -0.63 -5.05
C THR A 97 8.81 0.74 -4.47
N ILE A 98 7.82 1.40 -3.87
CA ILE A 98 7.93 2.72 -3.25
C ILE A 98 7.83 2.54 -1.75
N ASP A 99 8.76 3.11 -0.99
CA ASP A 99 8.72 3.06 0.45
C ASP A 99 7.85 4.20 1.03
N LEU A 100 6.95 3.85 1.93
CA LEU A 100 6.27 4.80 2.80
C LEU A 100 7.12 4.99 4.04
N LEU A 101 7.64 6.20 4.22
CA LEU A 101 8.56 6.53 5.29
C LEU A 101 7.91 7.46 6.32
N ASP A 102 8.25 7.27 7.59
CA ASP A 102 7.93 8.21 8.65
C ASP A 102 8.84 9.46 8.60
N PRO A 103 8.59 10.50 9.43
CA PRO A 103 9.43 11.70 9.47
C PRO A 103 10.90 11.43 9.83
N ASN A 104 11.21 10.30 10.46
CA ASN A 104 12.57 9.88 10.84
C ASN A 104 13.24 8.98 9.79
N GLY A 105 12.56 8.71 8.66
CA GLY A 105 13.04 7.84 7.60
C GLY A 105 12.86 6.35 7.87
N GLN A 106 12.05 5.96 8.87
CA GLN A 106 11.73 4.55 9.13
C GLN A 106 10.66 4.05 8.15
N LYS A 107 10.84 2.83 7.67
CA LYS A 107 9.91 2.20 6.75
C LYS A 107 8.62 1.75 7.45
N VAL A 108 7.53 2.42 7.16
CA VAL A 108 6.17 2.12 7.66
C VAL A 108 5.50 1.06 6.78
N ALA A 109 5.67 1.17 5.47
CA ALA A 109 5.08 0.28 4.48
C ALA A 109 5.89 0.26 3.18
N THR A 110 5.58 -0.68 2.31
CA THR A 110 6.05 -0.72 0.92
C THR A 110 4.84 -0.70 -0.01
N ALA A 111 4.86 0.16 -1.02
CA ALA A 111 3.82 0.24 -2.04
C ALA A 111 4.28 -0.42 -3.34
N THR A 112 3.39 -1.14 -3.99
CA THR A 112 3.56 -1.69 -5.33
C THR A 112 2.55 -1.06 -6.29
N VAL A 113 2.94 -0.84 -7.53
CA VAL A 113 2.12 -0.17 -8.55
C VAL A 113 1.67 -1.18 -9.59
N ASP A 114 0.35 -1.26 -9.82
CA ASP A 114 -0.26 -1.88 -11.01
C ASP A 114 -0.69 -0.76 -11.96
N ASP A 115 0.18 -0.44 -12.92
CA ASP A 115 -0.05 0.67 -13.87
C ASP A 115 -1.25 0.41 -14.81
N GLN A 116 -1.54 -0.86 -15.12
CA GLN A 116 -2.67 -1.20 -15.99
C GLN A 116 -4.01 -0.93 -15.30
N ARG A 117 -4.10 -1.25 -14.01
CA ARG A 117 -5.30 -1.02 -13.19
C ARG A 117 -5.28 0.34 -12.51
N LYS A 118 -4.16 1.07 -12.59
CA LYS A 118 -3.95 2.34 -11.89
C LYS A 118 -4.13 2.21 -10.37
N ILE A 119 -3.64 1.11 -9.82
CA ILE A 119 -3.74 0.77 -8.40
C ILE A 119 -2.36 0.81 -7.77
N ILE A 120 -2.30 1.43 -6.59
CA ILE A 120 -1.15 1.39 -5.70
C ILE A 120 -1.56 0.59 -4.46
N THR A 121 -0.90 -0.53 -4.21
CA THR A 121 -1.13 -1.35 -3.02
C THR A 121 -0.04 -1.10 -2.01
N VAL A 122 -0.40 -0.50 -0.88
CA VAL A 122 0.48 -0.22 0.25
C VAL A 122 0.38 -1.38 1.24
N THR A 123 1.49 -2.08 1.51
CA THR A 123 1.56 -3.19 2.45
C THR A 123 2.40 -2.77 3.66
N TYR A 124 1.79 -2.81 4.85
CA TYR A 124 2.43 -2.33 6.08
C TYR A 124 3.45 -3.31 6.64
N THR A 125 4.52 -2.75 7.23
CA THR A 125 5.49 -3.49 8.05
C THR A 125 4.95 -3.72 9.47
N ASP A 126 5.76 -4.31 10.33
CA ASP A 126 5.44 -4.44 11.76
C ASP A 126 5.67 -3.14 12.58
N TYR A 127 6.19 -2.10 11.92
CA TYR A 127 6.47 -0.81 12.57
C TYR A 127 5.23 -0.18 13.22
N PRO A 128 4.05 -0.11 12.57
CA PRO A 128 2.84 0.43 13.17
C PRO A 128 2.30 -0.35 14.37
N GLU A 129 2.68 -1.62 14.52
CA GLU A 129 2.30 -2.41 15.71
C GLU A 129 3.10 -2.00 16.96
N LYS A 130 4.32 -1.54 16.75
CA LYS A 130 5.29 -1.24 17.81
C LYS A 130 5.28 0.22 18.23
N MET A 131 4.74 1.10 17.39
CA MET A 131 4.80 2.54 17.56
C MET A 131 3.40 3.16 17.65
N ALA A 132 3.30 4.25 18.41
CA ALA A 132 2.08 5.05 18.48
C ALA A 132 2.20 6.32 17.61
N ASN A 133 1.06 6.84 17.15
CA ASN A 133 0.97 8.08 16.36
C ASN A 133 1.83 8.04 15.10
N VAL A 134 1.83 6.87 14.43
CA VAL A 134 2.60 6.67 13.22
C VAL A 134 2.00 7.50 12.08
N THR A 135 2.83 8.32 11.49
CA THR A 135 2.54 9.03 10.24
C THR A 135 3.54 8.60 9.17
N GLY A 136 3.20 8.82 7.91
CA GLY A 136 4.12 8.49 6.83
C GLY A 136 3.82 9.28 5.57
N LYS A 137 4.78 9.28 4.65
CA LYS A 137 4.67 9.92 3.35
C LYS A 137 5.01 8.94 2.25
N LEU A 138 4.06 8.72 1.36
CA LEU A 138 4.28 8.00 0.12
C LEU A 138 4.52 9.02 -0.99
N ARG A 139 5.68 8.95 -1.63
CA ARG A 139 6.07 9.85 -2.71
C ARG A 139 6.31 9.07 -3.99
N PHE A 140 5.72 9.56 -5.08
CA PHE A 140 5.90 8.99 -6.40
C PHE A 140 5.72 10.05 -7.48
N PHE A 141 6.15 9.74 -8.69
CA PHE A 141 5.92 10.58 -9.84
C PHE A 141 4.70 10.10 -10.62
N ALA A 142 3.86 11.06 -11.02
CA ALA A 142 2.74 10.84 -11.91
C ALA A 142 2.88 11.70 -13.16
N ARG A 143 2.19 11.33 -14.21
CA ARG A 143 2.04 12.12 -15.44
C ARG A 143 0.65 11.98 -16.00
N VAL A 144 0.27 12.89 -16.89
CA VAL A 144 -0.98 12.76 -17.64
C VAL A 144 -0.84 11.60 -18.64
N ASP A 145 -1.84 10.74 -18.68
CA ASP A 145 -1.90 9.63 -19.63
C ASP A 145 -2.25 10.15 -21.03
N HIS A 146 -1.24 10.52 -21.79
CA HIS A 146 -1.41 11.03 -23.17
C HIS A 146 -2.01 9.98 -24.14
N SER A 147 -2.10 8.72 -23.76
CA SER A 147 -2.80 7.70 -24.55
C SER A 147 -4.32 7.89 -24.50
N VAL A 148 -4.82 8.45 -23.40
CA VAL A 148 -6.25 8.73 -23.15
C VAL A 148 -6.55 10.21 -23.33
N ILE A 149 -5.74 11.10 -22.76
CA ILE A 149 -5.93 12.55 -22.80
C ILE A 149 -5.10 13.13 -23.94
N LYS A 150 -5.76 13.56 -25.00
CA LYS A 150 -5.09 14.07 -26.23
C LYS A 150 -5.01 15.59 -26.30
N GLY A 151 -6.06 16.25 -25.86
CA GLY A 151 -6.21 17.70 -26.01
C GLY A 151 -5.63 18.50 -24.84
N ASN A 152 -5.50 19.81 -25.05
CA ASN A 152 -5.24 20.78 -24.00
C ASN A 152 -6.41 20.79 -23.00
N THR A 153 -6.16 20.57 -21.74
CA THR A 153 -7.21 20.47 -20.72
C THR A 153 -6.66 20.65 -19.30
N THR A 154 -7.55 20.90 -18.36
CA THR A 154 -7.28 20.88 -16.93
C THR A 154 -7.94 19.64 -16.32
N LEU A 155 -7.19 18.87 -15.55
CA LEU A 155 -7.61 17.64 -14.90
C LEU A 155 -7.53 17.79 -13.37
N ASP A 156 -8.50 17.24 -12.65
CA ASP A 156 -8.41 17.12 -11.20
C ASP A 156 -7.61 15.86 -10.84
N PHE A 157 -6.46 16.04 -10.18
CA PHE A 157 -5.69 14.92 -9.67
C PHE A 157 -6.34 14.38 -8.40
N THR A 158 -6.68 13.11 -8.39
CA THR A 158 -7.31 12.45 -7.25
C THR A 158 -6.69 11.10 -6.95
N LEU A 159 -6.67 10.76 -5.67
CA LEU A 159 -6.47 9.40 -5.18
C LEU A 159 -7.76 8.95 -4.47
N SER A 160 -8.16 7.71 -4.68
CA SER A 160 -9.32 7.14 -4.00
C SER A 160 -8.93 5.95 -3.16
N VAL A 161 -9.39 5.91 -1.92
CA VAL A 161 -9.25 4.78 -1.00
C VAL A 161 -10.63 4.31 -0.63
N ASP A 162 -11.01 3.12 -1.06
CA ASP A 162 -12.39 2.62 -1.00
C ASP A 162 -13.36 3.65 -1.65
N LYS A 163 -14.26 4.23 -0.86
CA LYS A 163 -15.24 5.22 -1.30
C LYS A 163 -14.81 6.68 -1.10
N THR A 164 -13.68 6.89 -0.47
CA THR A 164 -13.18 8.23 -0.16
C THR A 164 -12.29 8.73 -1.29
N VAL A 165 -12.65 9.85 -1.89
CA VAL A 165 -11.86 10.55 -2.91
C VAL A 165 -11.10 11.70 -2.25
N ILE A 166 -9.80 11.75 -2.47
CA ILE A 166 -8.89 12.77 -1.93
C ILE A 166 -8.30 13.54 -3.10
N SER A 167 -8.57 14.83 -3.16
CA SER A 167 -8.03 15.71 -4.20
C SER A 167 -6.60 16.15 -3.87
N GLY A 168 -5.72 16.06 -4.86
CA GLY A 168 -4.37 16.65 -4.82
C GLY A 168 -4.28 18.01 -5.52
N GLY A 169 -5.36 18.44 -6.17
CA GLY A 169 -5.41 19.72 -6.89
C GLY A 169 -5.55 19.55 -8.40
N LYS A 170 -5.37 20.66 -9.12
CA LYS A 170 -5.53 20.73 -10.58
C LYS A 170 -4.20 20.57 -11.29
N VAL A 171 -4.25 19.89 -12.43
CA VAL A 171 -3.13 19.71 -13.35
C VAL A 171 -3.54 20.27 -14.71
N ASP A 172 -2.92 21.35 -15.14
CA ASP A 172 -3.07 21.86 -16.48
C ASP A 172 -2.17 21.10 -17.45
N TYR A 173 -2.69 20.73 -18.60
CA TYR A 173 -2.01 19.89 -19.58
C TYR A 173 -2.09 20.50 -20.98
N LYS A 174 -0.93 20.60 -21.68
CA LYS A 174 -0.83 21.21 -23.01
C LYS A 174 -1.37 20.34 -24.14
N GLY A 175 -1.69 19.07 -23.86
CA GLY A 175 -2.10 18.14 -24.91
C GLY A 175 -0.95 17.68 -25.83
N VAL A 176 -1.29 16.75 -26.71
CA VAL A 176 -0.40 16.26 -27.76
C VAL A 176 -0.46 17.23 -28.93
N ASN A 177 0.67 17.83 -29.29
CA ASN A 177 0.76 18.62 -30.52
C ASN A 177 1.21 17.71 -31.68
N PRO A 178 0.33 17.35 -32.62
CA PRO A 178 0.63 16.40 -33.70
C PRO A 178 1.80 16.79 -34.60
N GLY A 179 2.18 18.08 -34.62
CA GLY A 179 3.26 18.60 -35.46
C GLY A 179 4.63 18.61 -34.77
N LYS A 180 4.68 18.33 -33.47
CA LYS A 180 5.92 18.50 -32.68
C LYS A 180 6.54 17.18 -32.21
N TYR A 181 5.79 16.10 -32.26
CA TYR A 181 6.26 14.76 -31.86
C TYR A 181 5.97 13.78 -33.01
N PRO A 182 6.99 13.10 -33.53
CA PRO A 182 6.79 12.04 -34.53
C PRO A 182 6.02 10.88 -33.92
N PRO A 183 5.33 10.07 -34.72
CA PRO A 183 4.52 8.95 -34.28
C PRO A 183 5.36 7.86 -33.60
#